data_e3c0e93dc9ab07e676ff40c545cac974
#
_entry.id   e3c0e93dc9ab07e676ff40c545cac974
#
_cell.length_a   1.000
_cell.length_b   1.000
_cell.length_c   1.000
_cell.angle_alpha   90.00
_cell.angle_beta   90.00
_cell.angle_gamma   90.00
#
_symmetry.space_group_name_H-M   'P 1'
#
loop_
_entity.id
_entity.type
_entity.pdbx_description
1 polymer ?
#
loop_
_entity_poly.entity_id
_entity_poly.type
_entity_poly.pdbx_seq_one_letter_code
_entity_poly.pdbx_strand_id
1 'polypeptide(L)'
;MKEISSLLLIVALLFSACTDKSAVFPEANAIDYADSTYWYAFGDTSHEADIFYVYPTVSTVSYVDNDSSWFADITRAEVREEAHGNQRFNMMLYEDYNFYAPYYRQMIFESYSQNDSVLRKNTTFAAQDVKDAFQYYMAHGNGGRPFFLVGHSQGSQMLIELLKSGVTAEQRKLMIAAYCMGYHVTAEELAQYPEQLCPAVDSTEVGKLIIFNSVTDTSAIGMVSRNDVVGVNPTTWTAVSDTIPAECHLGLAKYNKTRDSILIIPCPTRTWLYKHTTVCPDLDPAMVFIPAYQDMFPKGNLHFADSWLFAGNVKQNMKCRLRYFKKF
;
A
#
# COMPACT_ATOMS: atom_id res chain seq x y z
N MET A 1 10.41 0.70 26.18
CA MET A 1 8.98 0.40 25.97
C MET A 1 8.04 1.53 26.42
N LYS A 2 8.42 2.80 26.32
CA LYS A 2 7.55 3.94 26.76
C LYS A 2 7.49 5.10 25.76
N GLU A 3 8.00 4.96 24.54
CA GLU A 3 8.09 6.08 23.58
C GLU A 3 7.34 5.85 22.24
N ILE A 4 6.54 4.79 22.13
CA ILE A 4 5.67 4.57 20.96
C ILE A 4 4.30 5.22 21.18
N SER A 5 4.03 5.76 22.38
CA SER A 5 2.70 6.24 22.78
C SER A 5 2.37 7.69 22.41
N SER A 6 3.27 8.43 21.78
CA SER A 6 3.05 9.89 21.58
C SER A 6 2.43 10.28 20.26
N LEU A 7 2.10 9.32 19.36
CA LEU A 7 1.43 9.62 18.10
C LEU A 7 0.01 9.03 17.99
N LEU A 8 -0.52 8.50 19.09
CA LEU A 8 -1.76 7.72 19.12
C LEU A 8 -2.84 8.27 20.06
N LEU A 9 -2.80 9.56 20.41
CA LEU A 9 -3.85 10.12 21.25
C LEU A 9 -4.53 11.27 20.51
N ILE A 10 -5.61 11.01 19.86
CA ILE A 10 -6.86 11.77 19.72
C ILE A 10 -7.72 11.03 18.68
N VAL A 11 -8.45 10.01 19.04
CA VAL A 11 -9.74 9.68 18.42
C VAL A 11 -10.52 8.81 19.38
N ALA A 12 -11.28 9.43 20.24
CA ALA A 12 -12.43 8.81 20.88
C ALA A 12 -13.63 9.73 20.71
N LEU A 13 -14.75 9.12 20.31
CA LEU A 13 -16.11 9.63 20.23
C LEU A 13 -16.49 10.30 18.89
N LEU A 14 -17.33 9.55 18.15
CA LEU A 14 -18.70 9.93 17.81
C LEU A 14 -19.28 8.91 16.82
N PHE A 15 -19.86 7.83 17.31
CA PHE A 15 -20.90 7.14 16.54
C PHE A 15 -22.21 7.87 16.80
N SER A 16 -22.68 8.62 15.84
CA SER A 16 -24.07 9.12 15.83
C SER A 16 -24.57 9.31 14.40
N ALA A 17 -25.70 8.66 14.14
CA ALA A 17 -26.65 8.87 13.06
C ALA A 17 -26.23 8.60 11.62
N CYS A 18 -26.75 7.50 11.07
CA CYS A 18 -26.99 7.35 9.65
C CYS A 18 -27.86 8.52 9.14
N THR A 19 -27.22 9.52 8.56
CA THR A 19 -27.87 10.42 7.61
C THR A 19 -27.43 9.99 6.22
N ASP A 20 -28.38 9.87 5.31
CA ASP A 20 -28.14 9.62 3.89
C ASP A 20 -27.31 10.80 3.33
N LYS A 21 -25.99 10.72 3.46
CA LYS A 21 -25.07 11.72 2.92
C LYS A 21 -25.02 11.46 1.42
N SER A 22 -25.69 12.28 0.63
CA SER A 22 -25.45 12.36 -0.80
C SER A 22 -23.97 12.63 -1.01
N ALA A 23 -23.25 11.72 -1.69
CA ALA A 23 -21.81 11.85 -1.91
C ALA A 23 -21.53 13.16 -2.66
N VAL A 24 -21.07 14.17 -1.93
CA VAL A 24 -20.52 15.37 -2.56
C VAL A 24 -19.10 14.99 -2.97
N PHE A 25 -18.96 14.71 -4.29
CA PHE A 25 -17.62 14.59 -4.85
C PHE A 25 -16.92 15.95 -4.76
N PRO A 26 -15.64 16.03 -4.41
CA PRO A 26 -14.86 17.24 -4.59
C PRO A 26 -15.03 17.72 -6.02
N GLU A 27 -15.00 19.05 -6.26
CA GLU A 27 -15.13 19.58 -7.61
C GLU A 27 -14.31 18.74 -8.59
N ALA A 28 -14.96 18.33 -9.70
CA ALA A 28 -14.46 17.31 -10.63
C ALA A 28 -13.24 17.76 -11.46
N ASN A 29 -12.53 18.81 -11.02
CA ASN A 29 -11.31 19.24 -11.67
C ASN A 29 -10.21 18.21 -11.43
N ALA A 30 -9.66 17.67 -12.52
CA ALA A 30 -8.45 16.84 -12.46
C ALA A 30 -7.33 17.61 -11.74
N ILE A 31 -6.53 16.90 -10.93
CA ILE A 31 -5.33 17.47 -10.34
C ILE A 31 -4.34 17.73 -11.47
N ASP A 32 -3.77 18.93 -11.51
CA ASP A 32 -2.68 19.25 -12.43
C ASP A 32 -1.34 18.77 -11.84
N TYR A 33 -0.92 17.57 -12.21
CA TYR A 33 0.35 17.01 -11.76
C TYR A 33 1.60 17.67 -12.39
N ALA A 34 1.44 18.67 -13.27
CA ALA A 34 2.54 19.55 -13.64
C ALA A 34 2.92 20.53 -12.51
N ASP A 35 1.99 20.80 -11.59
CA ASP A 35 2.28 21.53 -10.37
C ASP A 35 3.01 20.60 -9.37
N SER A 36 4.29 20.93 -9.11
CA SER A 36 5.13 20.17 -8.19
C SER A 36 4.60 20.08 -6.77
N THR A 37 3.67 20.94 -6.37
CA THR A 37 3.03 20.90 -5.04
C THR A 37 2.16 19.67 -4.83
N TYR A 38 1.77 18.98 -5.90
CA TYR A 38 1.04 17.71 -5.83
C TYR A 38 1.94 16.47 -5.75
N TRP A 39 3.25 16.67 -5.56
CA TRP A 39 4.20 15.60 -5.34
C TRP A 39 4.89 15.76 -3.99
N TYR A 40 4.97 14.68 -3.23
CA TYR A 40 5.89 14.58 -2.10
C TYR A 40 7.33 14.48 -2.59
N ALA A 41 7.56 13.64 -3.60
CA ALA A 41 8.84 13.45 -4.27
C ALA A 41 8.62 13.19 -5.76
N PHE A 42 9.45 13.81 -6.59
CA PHE A 42 9.48 13.61 -8.04
C PHE A 42 10.89 13.30 -8.50
N GLY A 43 11.46 12.19 -8.01
CA GLY A 43 12.73 11.55 -8.35
C GLY A 43 13.88 12.46 -8.76
N ASP A 44 15.10 12.02 -8.49
CA ASP A 44 16.31 12.73 -8.88
C ASP A 44 17.06 12.07 -10.07
N THR A 45 16.53 10.94 -10.54
CA THR A 45 17.10 10.13 -11.64
C THR A 45 18.53 9.61 -11.42
N SER A 46 18.99 9.56 -10.17
CA SER A 46 20.32 9.10 -9.81
C SER A 46 20.46 7.57 -9.80
N HIS A 47 19.33 6.85 -9.72
CA HIS A 47 19.28 5.40 -9.67
C HIS A 47 18.80 4.79 -10.99
N GLU A 48 19.12 3.51 -11.18
CA GLU A 48 18.82 2.77 -12.41
C GLU A 48 17.37 2.31 -12.54
N ALA A 49 16.60 2.32 -11.46
CA ALA A 49 15.19 1.96 -11.44
C ALA A 49 14.40 2.92 -10.54
N ASP A 50 13.11 3.01 -10.84
CA ASP A 50 12.19 3.91 -10.16
C ASP A 50 11.24 3.15 -9.24
N ILE A 51 10.72 3.84 -8.22
CA ILE A 51 9.53 3.46 -7.46
C ILE A 51 8.45 4.52 -7.68
N PHE A 52 7.30 4.10 -8.16
CA PHE A 52 6.07 4.88 -8.08
C PHE A 52 5.30 4.40 -6.84
N TYR A 53 5.26 5.25 -5.81
CA TYR A 53 4.71 4.92 -4.49
C TYR A 53 3.36 5.58 -4.26
N VAL A 54 2.37 4.78 -3.82
CA VAL A 54 1.04 5.27 -3.45
C VAL A 54 0.77 4.96 -1.97
N TYR A 55 0.58 6.03 -1.18
CA TYR A 55 0.41 5.93 0.26
C TYR A 55 -0.97 5.38 0.66
N PRO A 56 -1.11 4.78 1.88
CA PRO A 56 -2.38 4.25 2.38
C PRO A 56 -3.33 5.38 2.84
N THR A 57 -4.51 5.00 3.34
CA THR A 57 -5.35 5.93 4.11
C THR A 57 -4.57 6.43 5.32
N VAL A 58 -4.26 7.71 5.37
CA VAL A 58 -3.56 8.36 6.49
C VAL A 58 -4.46 9.29 7.27
N SER A 59 -5.52 9.81 6.65
CA SER A 59 -6.50 10.67 7.31
C SER A 59 -7.78 9.91 7.66
N THR A 60 -8.24 10.11 8.88
CA THR A 60 -9.47 9.49 9.42
C THR A 60 -10.62 10.48 9.51
N VAL A 61 -10.39 11.74 9.23
CA VAL A 61 -11.39 12.80 9.36
C VAL A 61 -11.61 13.48 8.01
N SER A 62 -12.87 13.70 7.65
CA SER A 62 -13.22 14.62 6.58
C SER A 62 -12.88 16.04 7.04
N TYR A 63 -11.87 16.66 6.46
CA TYR A 63 -11.50 18.05 6.74
C TYR A 63 -12.34 19.07 5.99
N VAL A 64 -13.49 18.67 5.45
CA VAL A 64 -14.41 19.59 4.79
C VAL A 64 -15.37 20.14 5.82
N ASP A 65 -15.45 21.45 5.93
CA ASP A 65 -16.26 22.18 6.93
C ASP A 65 -17.76 21.85 6.95
N ASN A 66 -18.25 21.04 6.03
CA ASN A 66 -19.64 20.58 5.93
C ASN A 66 -19.83 19.06 5.92
N ASP A 67 -18.88 18.30 6.45
CA ASP A 67 -19.08 16.90 6.86
C ASP A 67 -19.62 15.92 5.78
N SER A 68 -19.42 16.22 4.49
CA SER A 68 -20.06 15.47 3.38
C SER A 68 -19.09 14.84 2.38
N SER A 69 -17.77 15.04 2.52
CA SER A 69 -16.80 14.43 1.61
C SER A 69 -16.29 13.10 2.13
N TRP A 70 -16.23 12.11 1.23
CA TRP A 70 -15.60 10.81 1.47
C TRP A 70 -14.09 10.82 1.19
N PHE A 71 -13.51 11.99 0.92
CA PHE A 71 -12.14 12.16 0.47
C PHE A 71 -11.40 13.16 1.36
N ALA A 72 -10.11 12.88 1.59
CA ALA A 72 -9.23 13.81 2.26
C ALA A 72 -8.91 15.00 1.33
N ASP A 73 -9.01 16.21 1.87
CA ASP A 73 -8.65 17.42 1.16
C ASP A 73 -7.14 17.64 1.17
N ILE A 74 -6.49 17.23 0.08
CA ILE A 74 -5.03 17.32 -0.09
C ILE A 74 -4.52 18.76 -0.30
N THR A 75 -5.38 19.77 -0.35
CA THR A 75 -4.95 21.17 -0.35
C THR A 75 -4.61 21.66 1.06
N ARG A 76 -5.10 20.97 2.09
CA ARG A 76 -4.87 21.31 3.50
C ARG A 76 -3.50 20.80 3.98
N ALA A 77 -2.80 21.66 4.71
CA ALA A 77 -1.47 21.36 5.23
C ALA A 77 -1.48 20.16 6.19
N GLU A 78 -2.51 20.01 7.02
CA GLU A 78 -2.64 18.95 8.01
C GLU A 78 -2.75 17.58 7.33
N VAL A 79 -3.55 17.46 6.25
CA VAL A 79 -3.70 16.23 5.47
C VAL A 79 -2.38 15.85 4.79
N ARG A 80 -1.66 16.83 4.26
CA ARG A 80 -0.34 16.61 3.66
C ARG A 80 0.70 16.17 4.68
N GLU A 81 0.67 16.72 5.91
CA GLU A 81 1.62 16.33 6.96
C GLU A 81 1.42 14.87 7.39
N GLU A 82 0.17 14.39 7.47
CA GLU A 82 -0.13 12.97 7.74
C GLU A 82 0.41 12.06 6.62
N ALA A 83 0.18 12.42 5.36
CA ALA A 83 0.71 11.69 4.21
C ALA A 83 2.26 11.76 4.15
N HIS A 84 2.84 12.93 4.46
CA HIS A 84 4.27 13.18 4.49
C HIS A 84 5.02 12.20 5.38
N GLY A 85 4.51 11.94 6.60
CA GLY A 85 5.15 10.99 7.53
C GLY A 85 5.29 9.59 6.93
N ASN A 86 4.26 9.09 6.26
CA ASN A 86 4.26 7.80 5.59
C ASN A 86 5.19 7.79 4.35
N GLN A 87 5.09 8.80 3.49
CA GLN A 87 5.89 8.91 2.27
C GLN A 87 7.38 9.06 2.60
N ARG A 88 7.73 9.86 3.61
CA ARG A 88 9.11 10.02 4.09
C ARG A 88 9.70 8.69 4.57
N PHE A 89 8.94 7.92 5.37
CA PHE A 89 9.39 6.60 5.82
C PHE A 89 9.73 5.69 4.65
N ASN A 90 8.83 5.61 3.67
CA ASN A 90 9.01 4.74 2.52
C ASN A 90 10.10 5.24 1.55
N MET A 91 10.25 6.55 1.36
CA MET A 91 11.36 7.10 0.59
C MET A 91 12.72 6.72 1.19
N MET A 92 12.86 6.81 2.51
CA MET A 92 14.07 6.35 3.21
C MET A 92 14.25 4.83 3.17
N LEU A 93 13.16 4.06 3.26
CA LEU A 93 13.23 2.60 3.18
C LEU A 93 13.72 2.13 1.81
N TYR A 94 13.31 2.81 0.77
CA TYR A 94 13.62 2.49 -0.63
C TYR A 94 14.69 3.42 -1.24
N GLU A 95 15.63 3.89 -0.44
CA GLU A 95 16.70 4.82 -0.84
C GLU A 95 17.58 4.37 -2.02
N ASP A 96 17.55 3.06 -2.36
CA ASP A 96 18.27 2.47 -3.49
C ASP A 96 17.59 2.77 -4.86
N TYR A 97 16.46 3.52 -4.90
CA TYR A 97 15.63 3.78 -6.09
C TYR A 97 15.25 5.26 -6.21
N ASN A 98 15.03 5.75 -7.44
CA ASN A 98 14.40 7.07 -7.62
C ASN A 98 12.95 6.98 -7.13
N PHE A 99 12.51 7.93 -6.29
CA PHE A 99 11.22 7.84 -5.60
C PHE A 99 10.22 8.87 -6.14
N TYR A 100 9.09 8.40 -6.65
CA TYR A 100 8.00 9.21 -7.18
C TYR A 100 6.75 8.96 -6.35
N ALA A 101 6.25 9.98 -5.66
CA ALA A 101 5.16 9.85 -4.71
C ALA A 101 4.19 11.02 -4.83
N PRO A 102 3.07 10.85 -5.56
CA PRO A 102 2.05 11.87 -5.69
C PRO A 102 1.21 11.99 -4.42
N TYR A 103 0.63 13.17 -4.19
CA TYR A 103 -0.57 13.32 -3.38
C TYR A 103 -1.79 13.00 -4.24
N TYR A 104 -2.78 12.33 -3.67
CA TYR A 104 -4.05 12.02 -4.32
C TYR A 104 -5.19 12.18 -3.31
N ARG A 105 -6.40 12.40 -3.78
CA ARG A 105 -7.58 12.53 -2.94
C ARG A 105 -8.00 11.17 -2.42
N GLN A 106 -7.31 10.71 -1.38
CA GLN A 106 -7.56 9.43 -0.74
C GLN A 106 -8.96 9.37 -0.13
N MET A 107 -9.57 8.19 -0.15
CA MET A 107 -10.78 7.93 0.62
C MET A 107 -10.45 7.92 2.12
N ILE A 108 -11.33 8.50 2.94
CA ILE A 108 -11.26 8.38 4.39
C ILE A 108 -11.78 7.01 4.85
N PHE A 109 -11.48 6.59 6.08
CA PHE A 109 -11.89 5.27 6.58
C PHE A 109 -13.40 5.03 6.54
N GLU A 110 -14.20 6.04 6.80
CA GLU A 110 -15.67 5.98 6.79
C GLU A 110 -16.24 5.66 5.41
N SER A 111 -15.49 5.92 4.34
CA SER A 111 -15.86 5.54 2.97
C SER A 111 -15.99 4.02 2.80
N TYR A 112 -15.19 3.24 3.53
CA TYR A 112 -15.22 1.77 3.46
C TYR A 112 -16.44 1.14 4.15
N SER A 113 -17.17 1.90 4.96
CA SER A 113 -18.42 1.48 5.59
C SER A 113 -19.65 1.74 4.71
N GLN A 114 -19.47 2.33 3.54
CA GLN A 114 -20.55 2.62 2.61
C GLN A 114 -20.99 1.36 1.84
N ASN A 115 -22.17 1.44 1.20
CA ASN A 115 -22.61 0.37 0.32
C ASN A 115 -21.69 0.24 -0.91
N ASP A 116 -21.70 -0.93 -1.53
CA ASP A 116 -20.80 -1.27 -2.65
C ASP A 116 -20.87 -0.29 -3.83
N SER A 117 -22.03 0.29 -4.12
CA SER A 117 -22.19 1.24 -5.23
C SER A 117 -21.45 2.55 -4.93
N VAL A 118 -21.57 3.07 -3.72
CA VAL A 118 -20.87 4.28 -3.26
C VAL A 118 -19.37 3.99 -3.18
N LEU A 119 -18.98 2.87 -2.57
CA LEU A 119 -17.58 2.49 -2.45
C LEU A 119 -16.90 2.37 -3.83
N ARG A 120 -17.55 1.71 -4.81
CA ARG A 120 -17.00 1.63 -6.17
C ARG A 120 -16.82 2.99 -6.83
N LYS A 121 -17.79 3.92 -6.68
CA LYS A 121 -17.67 5.29 -7.20
C LYS A 121 -16.49 6.02 -6.56
N ASN A 122 -16.36 5.93 -5.23
CA ASN A 122 -15.28 6.56 -4.49
C ASN A 122 -13.92 5.99 -4.89
N THR A 123 -13.82 4.67 -5.03
CA THR A 123 -12.61 4.00 -5.52
C THR A 123 -12.22 4.48 -6.92
N THR A 124 -13.19 4.55 -7.85
CA THR A 124 -12.94 5.03 -9.21
C THR A 124 -12.42 6.46 -9.22
N PHE A 125 -12.99 7.34 -8.38
CA PHE A 125 -12.57 8.74 -8.28
C PHE A 125 -11.13 8.87 -7.74
N ALA A 126 -10.81 8.22 -6.62
CA ALA A 126 -9.46 8.25 -6.05
C ALA A 126 -8.42 7.61 -6.99
N ALA A 127 -8.80 6.52 -7.67
CA ALA A 127 -7.93 5.85 -8.64
C ALA A 127 -7.65 6.71 -9.87
N GLN A 128 -8.56 7.61 -10.25
CA GLN A 128 -8.31 8.50 -11.38
C GLN A 128 -7.15 9.46 -11.10
N ASP A 129 -7.06 10.02 -9.89
CA ASP A 129 -5.94 10.86 -9.50
C ASP A 129 -4.59 10.10 -9.63
N VAL A 130 -4.56 8.85 -9.16
CA VAL A 130 -3.35 8.02 -9.24
C VAL A 130 -3.00 7.66 -10.68
N LYS A 131 -3.99 7.43 -11.54
CA LYS A 131 -3.77 7.20 -12.99
C LYS A 131 -3.19 8.44 -13.67
N ASP A 132 -3.73 9.61 -13.38
CA ASP A 132 -3.26 10.88 -13.95
C ASP A 132 -1.83 11.19 -13.49
N ALA A 133 -1.53 10.99 -12.19
CA ALA A 133 -0.19 11.12 -11.66
C ALA A 133 0.79 10.14 -12.31
N PHE A 134 0.38 8.87 -12.49
CA PHE A 134 1.22 7.87 -13.14
C PHE A 134 1.51 8.22 -14.60
N GLN A 135 0.51 8.69 -15.36
CA GLN A 135 0.74 9.12 -16.74
C GLN A 135 1.68 10.33 -16.81
N TYR A 136 1.54 11.29 -15.90
CA TYR A 136 2.47 12.41 -15.80
C TYR A 136 3.91 11.94 -15.49
N TYR A 137 4.06 11.05 -14.49
CA TYR A 137 5.35 10.43 -14.17
C TYR A 137 5.96 9.72 -15.39
N MET A 138 5.21 8.90 -16.10
CA MET A 138 5.70 8.19 -17.29
C MET A 138 6.15 9.15 -18.40
N ALA A 139 5.45 10.27 -18.59
CA ALA A 139 5.76 11.25 -19.63
C ALA A 139 6.94 12.16 -19.28
N HIS A 140 7.13 12.50 -18.00
CA HIS A 140 8.04 13.58 -17.58
C HIS A 140 9.14 13.13 -16.59
N GLY A 141 8.96 12.03 -15.89
CA GLY A 141 9.86 11.55 -14.84
C GLY A 141 10.60 10.25 -15.17
N ASN A 142 9.92 9.27 -15.75
CA ASN A 142 10.44 7.92 -15.92
C ASN A 142 11.64 7.82 -16.87
N GLY A 143 11.61 8.51 -18.02
CA GLY A 143 12.72 8.50 -18.98
C GLY A 143 13.07 7.11 -19.53
N GLY A 144 12.13 6.16 -19.54
CA GLY A 144 12.33 4.79 -20.04
C GLY A 144 13.03 3.84 -19.03
N ARG A 145 13.20 4.23 -17.78
CA ARG A 145 13.78 3.36 -16.74
C ARG A 145 12.80 2.27 -16.31
N PRO A 146 13.29 1.08 -15.90
CA PRO A 146 12.47 0.10 -15.25
C PRO A 146 11.92 0.64 -13.92
N PHE A 147 10.72 0.20 -13.56
CA PHE A 147 10.07 0.71 -12.35
C PHE A 147 9.33 -0.37 -11.54
N PHE A 148 9.17 -0.10 -10.27
CA PHE A 148 8.27 -0.79 -9.36
C PHE A 148 7.04 0.08 -9.08
N LEU A 149 5.88 -0.55 -8.95
CA LEU A 149 4.72 0.02 -8.29
C LEU A 149 4.73 -0.47 -6.83
N VAL A 150 4.62 0.43 -5.87
CA VAL A 150 4.64 0.06 -4.45
C VAL A 150 3.52 0.78 -3.72
N GLY A 151 2.68 0.03 -3.03
CA GLY A 151 1.58 0.59 -2.24
C GLY A 151 1.25 -0.26 -1.02
N HIS A 152 0.53 0.35 -0.09
CA HIS A 152 -0.01 -0.32 1.09
C HIS A 152 -1.48 0.06 1.27
N SER A 153 -2.33 -0.91 1.69
CA SER A 153 -3.73 -0.65 1.99
C SER A 153 -4.46 0.02 0.82
N GLN A 154 -5.08 1.19 1.01
CA GLN A 154 -5.71 1.96 -0.07
C GLN A 154 -4.74 2.27 -1.22
N GLY A 155 -3.46 2.53 -0.93
CA GLY A 155 -2.45 2.70 -1.98
C GLY A 155 -2.32 1.47 -2.86
N SER A 156 -2.39 0.26 -2.29
CA SER A 156 -2.44 -0.99 -3.05
C SER A 156 -3.71 -1.12 -3.88
N GLN A 157 -4.86 -0.75 -3.32
CA GLN A 157 -6.14 -0.69 -4.05
C GLN A 157 -6.03 0.21 -5.28
N MET A 158 -5.48 1.41 -5.13
CA MET A 158 -5.30 2.36 -6.23
C MET A 158 -4.34 1.81 -7.30
N LEU A 159 -3.28 1.10 -6.90
CA LEU A 159 -2.37 0.45 -7.84
C LEU A 159 -3.03 -0.71 -8.59
N ILE A 160 -3.90 -1.47 -7.97
CA ILE A 160 -4.68 -2.52 -8.64
C ILE A 160 -5.62 -1.87 -9.68
N GLU A 161 -6.28 -0.78 -9.36
CA GLU A 161 -7.10 -0.02 -10.32
C GLU A 161 -6.26 0.60 -11.46
N LEU A 162 -5.05 1.07 -11.15
CA LEU A 162 -4.08 1.53 -12.14
C LEU A 162 -3.68 0.39 -13.08
N LEU A 163 -3.37 -0.80 -12.56
CA LEU A 163 -2.99 -1.97 -13.36
C LEU A 163 -4.10 -2.41 -14.32
N LYS A 164 -5.37 -2.35 -13.90
CA LYS A 164 -6.52 -2.76 -14.72
C LYS A 164 -6.67 -1.92 -15.98
N SER A 165 -6.41 -0.62 -15.93
CA SER A 165 -6.76 0.27 -17.05
C SER A 165 -5.86 1.49 -17.26
N GLY A 166 -4.91 1.75 -16.35
CA GLY A 166 -4.05 2.94 -16.41
C GLY A 166 -2.62 2.67 -16.91
N VAL A 167 -2.20 1.40 -17.06
CA VAL A 167 -0.86 1.05 -17.54
C VAL A 167 -0.96 0.49 -18.96
N THR A 168 -0.35 1.16 -19.93
CA THR A 168 -0.33 0.68 -21.32
C THR A 168 0.58 -0.55 -21.48
N ALA A 169 0.43 -1.27 -22.59
CA ALA A 169 1.27 -2.44 -22.88
C ALA A 169 2.76 -2.08 -22.94
N GLU A 170 3.12 -0.93 -23.51
CA GLU A 170 4.51 -0.47 -23.58
C GLU A 170 5.06 -0.08 -22.20
N GLN A 171 4.28 0.62 -21.39
CA GLN A 171 4.65 0.95 -20.01
C GLN A 171 4.85 -0.32 -19.17
N ARG A 172 3.98 -1.33 -19.36
CA ARG A 172 4.06 -2.61 -18.66
C ARG A 172 5.37 -3.35 -18.93
N LYS A 173 5.98 -3.20 -20.10
CA LYS A 173 7.30 -3.78 -20.41
C LYS A 173 8.42 -3.22 -19.52
N LEU A 174 8.24 -2.03 -18.98
CA LEU A 174 9.19 -1.41 -18.05
C LEU A 174 8.89 -1.75 -16.58
N MET A 175 7.74 -2.35 -16.28
CA MET A 175 7.36 -2.68 -14.90
C MET A 175 8.11 -3.92 -14.42
N ILE A 176 8.91 -3.78 -13.37
CA ILE A 176 9.62 -4.90 -12.75
C ILE A 176 8.64 -5.73 -11.92
N ALA A 177 7.85 -5.10 -11.06
CA ALA A 177 6.78 -5.72 -10.26
C ALA A 177 5.87 -4.65 -9.64
N ALA A 178 4.66 -5.07 -9.24
CA ALA A 178 3.75 -4.28 -8.43
C ALA A 178 3.60 -4.93 -7.03
N TYR A 179 4.14 -4.30 -6.00
CA TYR A 179 3.99 -4.70 -4.60
C TYR A 179 2.75 -4.02 -4.00
N CYS A 180 1.65 -4.76 -3.94
CA CYS A 180 0.36 -4.32 -3.39
C CYS A 180 0.14 -4.96 -2.01
N MET A 181 0.76 -4.36 -0.98
CA MET A 181 0.77 -4.88 0.39
C MET A 181 -0.53 -4.51 1.12
N GLY A 182 -1.06 -5.45 1.93
CA GLY A 182 -2.23 -5.16 2.75
C GLY A 182 -3.51 -4.89 1.95
N TYR A 183 -3.68 -5.55 0.81
CA TYR A 183 -4.93 -5.50 0.03
C TYR A 183 -5.19 -6.85 -0.65
N HIS A 184 -6.24 -6.95 -1.48
CA HIS A 184 -6.66 -8.19 -2.13
C HIS A 184 -7.07 -8.00 -3.59
N VAL A 185 -7.16 -9.11 -4.29
CA VAL A 185 -7.78 -9.23 -5.62
C VAL A 185 -8.78 -10.37 -5.58
N THR A 186 -9.98 -10.15 -6.13
CA THR A 186 -11.04 -11.16 -6.19
C THR A 186 -10.91 -12.10 -7.40
N ALA A 187 -11.61 -13.22 -7.35
CA ALA A 187 -11.64 -14.15 -8.48
C ALA A 187 -12.25 -13.53 -9.75
N GLU A 188 -13.26 -12.67 -9.59
CA GLU A 188 -13.89 -11.92 -10.67
C GLU A 188 -12.91 -10.96 -11.33
N GLU A 189 -12.11 -10.25 -10.53
CA GLU A 189 -11.10 -9.33 -11.04
C GLU A 189 -10.01 -10.06 -11.81
N LEU A 190 -9.51 -11.19 -11.30
CA LEU A 190 -8.53 -12.01 -12.02
C LEU A 190 -9.10 -12.56 -13.34
N ALA A 191 -10.36 -12.99 -13.35
CA ALA A 191 -11.01 -13.48 -14.57
C ALA A 191 -11.21 -12.36 -15.60
N GLN A 192 -11.50 -11.13 -15.14
CA GLN A 192 -11.73 -9.98 -16.01
C GLN A 192 -10.42 -9.36 -16.53
N TYR A 193 -9.34 -9.41 -15.74
CA TYR A 193 -8.06 -8.75 -16.03
C TYR A 193 -6.86 -9.72 -15.91
N PRO A 194 -6.87 -10.89 -16.59
CA PRO A 194 -5.87 -11.94 -16.35
C PRO A 194 -4.45 -11.55 -16.74
N GLU A 195 -4.27 -10.65 -17.70
CA GLU A 195 -2.96 -10.16 -18.11
C GLU A 195 -2.48 -9.01 -17.21
N GLN A 196 -3.42 -8.15 -16.78
CA GLN A 196 -3.14 -6.95 -16.00
C GLN A 196 -2.85 -7.28 -14.53
N LEU A 197 -3.54 -8.25 -13.97
CA LEU A 197 -3.44 -8.68 -12.57
C LEU A 197 -2.74 -10.05 -12.44
N CYS A 198 -1.78 -10.36 -13.33
CA CYS A 198 -1.05 -11.62 -13.31
C CYS A 198 -0.20 -11.76 -12.04
N PRO A 199 -0.51 -12.68 -11.10
CA PRO A 199 0.23 -12.83 -9.86
C PRO A 199 1.60 -13.45 -10.07
N ALA A 200 2.58 -13.07 -9.23
CA ALA A 200 3.85 -13.77 -9.14
C ALA A 200 3.68 -15.13 -8.45
N VAL A 201 4.39 -16.14 -8.92
CA VAL A 201 4.42 -17.48 -8.33
C VAL A 201 5.78 -17.85 -7.70
N ASP A 202 6.81 -17.03 -7.96
CA ASP A 202 8.15 -17.18 -7.38
C ASP A 202 8.84 -15.83 -7.11
N SER A 203 10.08 -15.91 -6.63
CA SER A 203 10.89 -14.75 -6.23
C SER A 203 11.55 -13.99 -7.41
N THR A 204 11.45 -14.50 -8.64
CA THR A 204 12.26 -14.04 -9.78
C THR A 204 11.44 -13.47 -10.95
N GLU A 205 10.18 -13.84 -11.05
CA GLU A 205 9.30 -13.36 -12.12
C GLU A 205 9.17 -11.84 -12.13
N VAL A 206 9.20 -11.26 -13.32
CA VAL A 206 9.06 -9.81 -13.54
C VAL A 206 7.74 -9.48 -14.26
N GLY A 207 7.30 -8.22 -14.17
CA GLY A 207 6.04 -7.76 -14.74
C GLY A 207 4.81 -8.27 -13.97
N LYS A 208 4.95 -8.76 -12.74
CA LYS A 208 3.92 -9.45 -11.97
C LYS A 208 3.38 -8.64 -10.80
N LEU A 209 2.15 -9.00 -10.39
CA LEU A 209 1.50 -8.52 -9.19
C LEU A 209 1.93 -9.36 -7.99
N ILE A 210 2.29 -8.70 -6.91
CA ILE A 210 2.68 -9.31 -5.63
C ILE A 210 1.75 -8.78 -4.55
N ILE A 211 1.00 -9.68 -3.94
CA ILE A 211 0.10 -9.38 -2.82
C ILE A 211 0.51 -10.20 -1.61
N PHE A 212 0.49 -9.60 -0.45
CA PHE A 212 0.50 -10.30 0.83
C PHE A 212 -0.21 -9.50 1.90
N ASN A 213 -0.85 -10.23 2.80
CA ASN A 213 -1.49 -9.78 4.02
C ASN A 213 -0.92 -10.62 5.17
N SER A 214 -0.86 -10.10 6.38
CA SER A 214 -0.34 -10.85 7.50
C SER A 214 -1.21 -10.79 8.76
N VAL A 215 -1.19 -11.90 9.51
CA VAL A 215 -1.90 -12.08 10.78
C VAL A 215 -1.03 -12.88 11.74
N THR A 216 -1.28 -12.78 13.05
CA THR A 216 -0.61 -13.68 14.03
C THR A 216 -1.33 -15.01 14.17
N ASP A 217 -2.63 -15.06 13.86
CA ASP A 217 -3.49 -16.24 13.91
C ASP A 217 -4.57 -16.16 12.85
N THR A 218 -5.04 -17.29 12.34
CA THR A 218 -6.04 -17.37 11.27
C THR A 218 -7.39 -16.77 11.65
N SER A 219 -7.73 -16.69 12.93
CA SER A 219 -8.94 -16.03 13.42
C SER A 219 -8.90 -14.50 13.28
N ALA A 220 -7.71 -13.92 13.09
CA ALA A 220 -7.51 -12.49 12.90
C ALA A 220 -7.58 -12.04 11.42
N ILE A 221 -7.97 -12.91 10.49
CA ILE A 221 -8.18 -12.53 9.09
C ILE A 221 -9.30 -11.50 9.03
N GLY A 222 -8.95 -10.30 8.55
CA GLY A 222 -9.83 -9.14 8.51
C GLY A 222 -10.46 -8.86 7.15
N MET A 223 -11.04 -7.68 7.02
CA MET A 223 -11.78 -7.24 5.85
C MET A 223 -10.94 -7.27 4.55
N VAL A 224 -9.71 -6.85 4.61
CA VAL A 224 -8.84 -6.69 3.42
C VAL A 224 -8.28 -7.98 2.86
N SER A 225 -8.38 -9.11 3.58
CA SER A 225 -7.83 -10.40 3.13
C SER A 225 -8.86 -11.54 3.11
N ARG A 226 -10.09 -11.29 3.54
CA ARG A 226 -11.13 -12.34 3.67
C ARG A 226 -11.48 -13.02 2.35
N ASN A 227 -11.50 -12.26 1.25
CA ASN A 227 -11.90 -12.72 -0.07
C ASN A 227 -10.73 -12.81 -1.05
N ASP A 228 -9.49 -12.72 -0.54
CA ASP A 228 -8.30 -12.79 -1.36
C ASP A 228 -8.15 -14.18 -1.99
N VAL A 229 -7.82 -14.22 -3.27
CA VAL A 229 -7.57 -15.45 -4.03
C VAL A 229 -6.14 -15.52 -4.55
N VAL A 230 -5.32 -14.50 -4.25
CA VAL A 230 -3.88 -14.47 -4.50
C VAL A 230 -3.15 -13.94 -3.29
N GLY A 231 -2.01 -14.54 -2.99
CA GLY A 231 -1.12 -14.08 -1.95
C GLY A 231 0.12 -14.94 -1.91
N VAL A 232 1.23 -14.31 -1.62
CA VAL A 232 2.52 -14.99 -1.43
C VAL A 232 2.99 -14.84 0.01
N ASN A 233 3.76 -15.80 0.48
CA ASN A 233 4.50 -15.65 1.72
C ASN A 233 5.72 -14.76 1.46
N PRO A 234 5.84 -13.56 2.06
CA PRO A 234 6.94 -12.63 1.79
C PRO A 234 8.32 -13.13 2.28
N THR A 235 8.39 -14.25 2.99
CA THR A 235 9.67 -14.87 3.35
C THR A 235 10.20 -15.80 2.27
N THR A 236 9.34 -16.29 1.35
CA THR A 236 9.71 -17.21 0.26
C THR A 236 9.29 -16.71 -1.13
N TRP A 237 8.34 -15.78 -1.20
CA TRP A 237 7.72 -15.25 -2.44
C TRP A 237 6.95 -16.31 -3.24
N THR A 238 6.46 -17.33 -2.55
CA THR A 238 5.68 -18.42 -3.13
C THR A 238 4.34 -18.55 -2.44
N ALA A 239 3.39 -19.24 -3.09
CA ALA A 239 2.07 -19.56 -2.53
C ALA A 239 2.03 -20.91 -1.79
N VAL A 240 3.18 -21.49 -1.43
CA VAL A 240 3.24 -22.75 -0.66
C VAL A 240 2.83 -22.55 0.79
N SER A 241 2.09 -23.51 1.32
CA SER A 241 1.55 -23.48 2.69
C SER A 241 2.47 -24.08 3.76
N ASP A 242 3.67 -24.52 3.40
CA ASP A 242 4.64 -25.08 4.34
C ASP A 242 5.04 -24.06 5.39
N THR A 243 5.36 -24.56 6.60
CA THR A 243 5.90 -23.71 7.65
C THR A 243 7.34 -23.33 7.33
N ILE A 244 7.60 -22.05 7.23
CA ILE A 244 8.92 -21.48 6.95
C ILE A 244 9.59 -21.10 8.27
N PRO A 245 10.87 -21.48 8.46
CA PRO A 245 11.63 -21.16 9.67
C PRO A 245 11.78 -19.66 9.92
N ALA A 246 11.91 -19.28 11.20
CA ALA A 246 11.94 -17.87 11.63
C ALA A 246 13.14 -17.07 11.08
N GLU A 247 14.26 -17.73 10.81
CA GLU A 247 15.46 -17.13 10.20
C GLU A 247 15.26 -16.66 8.75
N CYS A 248 14.19 -17.10 8.07
CA CYS A 248 13.84 -16.61 6.74
C CYS A 248 13.19 -15.22 6.78
N HIS A 249 12.78 -14.74 7.96
CA HIS A 249 12.32 -13.39 8.17
C HIS A 249 13.52 -12.44 8.33
N LEU A 250 13.79 -11.62 7.32
CA LEU A 250 15.00 -10.78 7.23
C LEU A 250 14.90 -9.44 7.99
N GLY A 251 13.85 -9.26 8.75
CA GLY A 251 13.68 -8.12 9.64
C GLY A 251 12.66 -7.08 9.18
N LEU A 252 12.21 -6.31 10.16
CA LEU A 252 11.27 -5.19 9.97
C LEU A 252 12.01 -3.86 9.86
N ALA A 253 11.37 -2.88 9.20
CA ALA A 253 11.88 -1.52 9.11
C ALA A 253 11.42 -0.66 10.28
N LYS A 254 12.32 0.17 10.78
CA LYS A 254 12.00 1.18 11.78
C LYS A 254 12.94 2.39 11.67
N TYR A 255 12.48 3.55 12.07
CA TYR A 255 13.35 4.72 12.19
C TYR A 255 14.50 4.48 13.18
N ASN A 256 15.67 5.01 12.87
CA ASN A 256 16.74 5.17 13.87
C ASN A 256 16.31 6.21 14.95
N LYS A 257 17.16 6.45 15.95
CA LYS A 257 16.83 7.35 17.07
C LYS A 257 16.62 8.81 16.65
N THR A 258 17.34 9.26 15.64
CA THR A 258 17.26 10.63 15.10
C THR A 258 16.19 10.79 14.02
N ARG A 259 15.58 9.69 13.60
CA ARG A 259 14.55 9.64 12.55
C ARG A 259 15.03 10.19 11.19
N ASP A 260 16.32 10.06 10.91
CA ASP A 260 16.96 10.48 9.66
C ASP A 260 17.35 9.30 8.75
N SER A 261 17.17 8.07 9.23
CA SER A 261 17.39 6.86 8.44
C SER A 261 16.49 5.70 8.90
N ILE A 262 16.40 4.66 8.06
CA ILE A 262 15.66 3.43 8.36
C ILE A 262 16.66 2.31 8.71
N LEU A 263 16.37 1.63 9.80
CA LEU A 263 17.07 0.43 10.22
C LEU A 263 16.22 -0.80 9.91
N ILE A 264 16.84 -1.85 9.39
CA ILE A 264 16.23 -3.18 9.34
C ILE A 264 16.69 -3.92 10.61
N ILE A 265 15.73 -4.22 11.47
CA ILE A 265 16.01 -4.89 12.75
C ILE A 265 15.44 -6.31 12.75
N PRO A 266 16.10 -7.27 13.42
CA PRO A 266 15.60 -8.63 13.54
C PRO A 266 14.20 -8.68 14.15
N CYS A 267 13.33 -9.47 13.52
CA CYS A 267 11.97 -9.75 13.99
C CYS A 267 11.64 -11.22 13.64
N PRO A 268 12.33 -12.20 14.25
CA PRO A 268 12.19 -13.59 13.85
C PRO A 268 10.78 -14.10 14.14
N THR A 269 10.14 -14.65 13.14
CA THR A 269 8.85 -15.32 13.23
C THR A 269 8.78 -16.42 12.17
N ARG A 270 8.28 -17.58 12.55
CA ARG A 270 7.88 -18.59 11.58
C ARG A 270 6.74 -18.02 10.74
N THR A 271 6.61 -18.49 9.50
CA THR A 271 5.51 -18.08 8.64
C THR A 271 4.96 -19.27 7.87
N TRP A 272 3.67 -19.22 7.55
CA TRP A 272 3.04 -20.10 6.56
C TRP A 272 1.88 -19.37 5.92
N LEU A 273 1.40 -19.88 4.78
CA LEU A 273 0.19 -19.35 4.14
C LEU A 273 -1.05 -20.12 4.57
N TYR A 274 -2.09 -19.36 4.93
CA TYR A 274 -3.44 -19.87 5.10
C TYR A 274 -4.41 -19.01 4.27
N LYS A 275 -5.05 -19.65 3.27
CA LYS A 275 -5.97 -18.93 2.36
C LYS A 275 -5.39 -17.59 1.87
N HIS A 276 -4.19 -17.64 1.30
CA HIS A 276 -3.47 -16.48 0.74
C HIS A 276 -3.01 -15.40 1.75
N THR A 277 -3.22 -15.62 3.05
CA THR A 277 -2.75 -14.74 4.12
C THR A 277 -1.56 -15.37 4.85
N THR A 278 -0.51 -14.59 5.10
CA THR A 278 0.67 -15.03 5.85
C THR A 278 0.39 -15.05 7.34
N VAL A 279 0.57 -16.18 7.99
CA VAL A 279 0.44 -16.33 9.45
C VAL A 279 1.82 -16.22 10.08
N CYS A 280 1.95 -15.37 11.12
CA CYS A 280 3.17 -15.05 11.86
C CYS A 280 2.94 -15.32 13.35
N PRO A 281 2.98 -16.59 13.80
CA PRO A 281 2.46 -16.99 15.12
C PRO A 281 3.34 -16.53 16.29
N ASP A 282 4.58 -16.16 16.04
CA ASP A 282 5.54 -15.81 17.08
C ASP A 282 5.53 -14.31 17.40
N LEU A 283 4.67 -13.51 16.70
CA LEU A 283 4.53 -12.08 16.92
C LEU A 283 3.44 -11.76 17.96
N ASP A 284 3.61 -10.64 18.66
CA ASP A 284 2.61 -10.13 19.61
C ASP A 284 1.31 -9.74 18.86
N PRO A 285 0.16 -10.37 19.17
CA PRO A 285 -1.12 -10.01 18.58
C PRO A 285 -1.56 -8.55 18.84
N ALA A 286 -0.97 -7.89 19.82
CA ALA A 286 -1.24 -6.49 20.11
C ALA A 286 -0.26 -5.52 19.44
N MET A 287 0.70 -6.01 18.67
CA MET A 287 1.81 -5.23 18.08
C MET A 287 1.36 -3.96 17.37
N VAL A 288 0.27 -4.04 16.60
CA VAL A 288 -0.31 -2.92 15.83
C VAL A 288 -1.82 -2.81 16.01
N PHE A 289 -2.36 -3.40 17.07
CA PHE A 289 -3.80 -3.43 17.31
C PHE A 289 -4.33 -2.04 17.71
N ILE A 290 -5.34 -1.57 16.98
CA ILE A 290 -6.05 -0.32 17.25
C ILE A 290 -7.51 -0.67 17.57
N PRO A 291 -7.96 -0.55 18.84
CA PRO A 291 -9.32 -0.95 19.23
C PRO A 291 -10.44 -0.28 18.42
N ALA A 292 -10.24 0.96 17.99
CA ALA A 292 -11.23 1.70 17.19
C ALA A 292 -11.51 1.05 15.82
N TYR A 293 -10.62 0.21 15.31
CA TYR A 293 -10.73 -0.47 14.01
C TYR A 293 -10.86 -1.99 14.12
N GLN A 294 -11.20 -2.52 15.31
CA GLN A 294 -11.26 -3.97 15.56
C GLN A 294 -12.22 -4.74 14.65
N ASP A 295 -13.27 -4.10 14.16
CA ASP A 295 -14.26 -4.73 13.25
C ASP A 295 -13.68 -4.96 11.85
N MET A 296 -12.76 -4.10 11.41
CA MET A 296 -12.04 -4.24 10.15
C MET A 296 -10.75 -5.05 10.32
N PHE A 297 -10.02 -4.80 11.40
CA PHE A 297 -8.72 -5.37 11.72
C PHE A 297 -8.72 -5.94 13.14
N PRO A 298 -9.18 -7.18 13.34
CA PRO A 298 -9.22 -7.83 14.66
C PRO A 298 -7.84 -7.87 15.32
N LYS A 299 -7.81 -8.03 16.64
CA LYS A 299 -6.54 -8.23 17.37
C LYS A 299 -5.80 -9.43 16.80
N GLY A 300 -4.52 -9.24 16.46
CA GLY A 300 -3.71 -10.22 15.74
C GLY A 300 -3.66 -10.00 14.23
N ASN A 301 -4.50 -9.10 13.66
CA ASN A 301 -4.33 -8.64 12.30
C ASN A 301 -3.13 -7.68 12.23
N LEU A 302 -2.23 -7.91 11.28
CA LEU A 302 -0.98 -7.16 11.15
C LEU A 302 -1.03 -6.13 10.01
N HIS A 303 -2.21 -5.82 9.50
CA HIS A 303 -2.41 -4.92 8.35
C HIS A 303 -1.61 -3.62 8.45
N PHE A 304 -1.61 -2.96 9.61
CA PHE A 304 -0.85 -1.72 9.80
C PHE A 304 0.67 -1.91 9.80
N ALA A 305 1.15 -3.16 9.81
CA ALA A 305 2.56 -3.51 9.74
C ALA A 305 3.00 -4.04 8.36
N ASP A 306 2.09 -4.44 7.48
CA ASP A 306 2.40 -5.12 6.22
C ASP A 306 3.45 -4.36 5.37
N SER A 307 3.43 -3.03 5.36
CA SER A 307 4.37 -2.22 4.59
C SER A 307 5.80 -2.18 5.15
N TRP A 308 6.00 -2.54 6.42
CA TRP A 308 7.31 -2.46 7.07
C TRP A 308 7.73 -3.73 7.81
N LEU A 309 6.82 -4.65 8.08
CA LEU A 309 7.11 -5.89 8.82
C LEU A 309 8.12 -6.77 8.08
N PHE A 310 7.96 -6.96 6.80
CA PHE A 310 8.84 -7.78 5.95
C PHE A 310 9.86 -6.95 5.14
N ALA A 311 10.23 -5.78 5.62
CA ALA A 311 11.04 -4.83 4.85
C ALA A 311 12.37 -5.41 4.37
N GLY A 312 13.06 -6.22 5.19
CA GLY A 312 14.27 -6.91 4.78
C GLY A 312 14.05 -7.85 3.60
N ASN A 313 12.96 -8.63 3.65
CA ASN A 313 12.57 -9.55 2.57
C ASN A 313 12.17 -8.79 1.30
N VAL A 314 11.40 -7.70 1.43
CA VAL A 314 10.98 -6.86 0.29
C VAL A 314 12.20 -6.24 -0.40
N LYS A 315 13.11 -5.59 0.35
CA LYS A 315 14.34 -5.01 -0.22
C LYS A 315 15.19 -6.07 -0.96
N GLN A 316 15.34 -7.25 -0.37
CA GLN A 316 16.09 -8.33 -1.01
C GLN A 316 15.41 -8.80 -2.31
N ASN A 317 14.09 -8.99 -2.28
CA ASN A 317 13.34 -9.44 -3.45
C ASN A 317 13.32 -8.41 -4.57
N MET A 318 13.16 -7.12 -4.26
CA MET A 318 13.25 -6.04 -5.26
C MET A 318 14.61 -6.06 -5.99
N LYS A 319 15.71 -6.19 -5.24
CA LYS A 319 17.06 -6.33 -5.83
C LYS A 319 17.18 -7.61 -6.69
N CYS A 320 16.57 -8.71 -6.27
CA CYS A 320 16.52 -9.94 -7.06
C CYS A 320 15.78 -9.72 -8.39
N ARG A 321 14.55 -9.21 -8.35
CA ARG A 321 13.72 -8.99 -9.55
C ARG A 321 14.34 -7.98 -10.51
N LEU A 322 14.97 -6.91 -10.02
CA LEU A 322 15.70 -5.97 -10.87
C LEU A 322 16.85 -6.65 -11.64
N ARG A 323 17.59 -7.56 -10.99
CA ARG A 323 18.64 -8.35 -11.67
C ARG A 323 18.07 -9.27 -12.75
N TYR A 324 16.91 -9.89 -12.49
CA TYR A 324 16.25 -10.74 -13.48
C TYR A 324 15.68 -9.91 -14.64
N PHE A 325 15.09 -8.76 -14.36
CA PHE A 325 14.60 -7.84 -15.38
C PHE A 325 15.67 -7.45 -16.40
N LYS A 326 16.90 -7.24 -15.94
CA LYS A 326 18.04 -6.86 -16.80
C LYS A 326 18.59 -7.98 -17.67
N LYS A 327 18.19 -9.23 -17.44
CA LYS A 327 18.66 -10.37 -18.25
C LYS A 327 17.86 -10.57 -19.53
N PHE A 328 16.72 -9.92 -19.64
CA PHE A 328 15.82 -9.97 -20.79
C PHE A 328 15.71 -8.63 -21.48
#